data_fdec200f8bed591ea6afe03d08c545d4
#
_entry.id   fdec200f8bed591ea6afe03d08c545d4
#
_cell.length_a   1.000
_cell.length_b   1.000
_cell.length_c   1.000
_cell.angle_alpha   90.00
_cell.angle_beta   90.00
_cell.angle_gamma   90.00
#
_symmetry.space_group_name_H-M   'P 1'
#
loop_
_entity.id
_entity.type
_entity.pdbx_description
1 polymer ?
#
loop_
_entity_poly.entity_id
_entity_poly.type
_entity_poly.pdbx_seq_one_letter_code
_entity_poly.pdbx_strand_id
1 'polypeptide(L)'
;MNFRVMGSLGWKVSALGFGAMRLPVDPESREVIEEDAIKMIRYAIDNGVNYVDTAYPYHNGKSEIIVGKALQDGYREKVTLTTKLPIWLVKEASDFDKYLSEQIERLQSTPDIYLFHGLNKGRLEKIKELNLIEKMKDARANGLFKHIGFSFHDSFDVFKEIIDYFNWDCCQIQLNYTDVNYQAGLKGLEYAAKKGIAVIIMEPLRGGKLTIPDSKLPDVPEIKKVLDNAKIKRTMADWGLQFLWNRPEVSLVLSGMSNLQQVKENIHSAESSGIHSLNEEELVIIKDLQNAFKSYQLIPCTSCGYCMPCPNGVSIKNVIFVLNELAYWGENGRPRIAFFYDRMAKSQEELEKKIAEGEEADGSAALCIECGECLDKCPQQIDIPEYMKKAVAILDESKNVSEILK
;
A
#
# COMPACT_ATOMS: atom_id res chain seq x y z
N MET A 1 -7.88 0.20 22.33
CA MET A 1 -6.65 0.14 21.49
C MET A 1 -5.55 -0.61 22.25
N ASN A 2 -4.96 -1.65 21.67
CA ASN A 2 -3.80 -2.33 22.20
C ASN A 2 -2.51 -1.68 21.69
N PHE A 3 -1.42 -1.82 22.49
CA PHE A 3 -0.12 -1.22 22.20
C PHE A 3 0.96 -2.29 22.09
N ARG A 4 1.98 -2.01 21.27
CA ARG A 4 3.13 -2.87 21.02
C ARG A 4 4.43 -2.09 21.23
N VAL A 5 5.55 -2.81 21.31
CA VAL A 5 6.85 -2.19 21.46
C VAL A 5 7.43 -1.89 20.06
N MET A 6 7.98 -0.70 19.89
CA MET A 6 8.61 -0.26 18.63
C MET A 6 10.06 -0.78 18.55
N GLY A 7 10.21 -2.10 18.31
CA GLY A 7 11.52 -2.74 18.23
C GLY A 7 12.43 -2.39 19.42
N SER A 8 13.72 -2.20 19.16
CA SER A 8 14.70 -1.77 20.19
C SER A 8 14.55 -0.32 20.63
N LEU A 9 13.71 0.48 19.98
CA LEU A 9 13.42 1.86 20.39
C LEU A 9 12.65 1.93 21.71
N GLY A 10 11.96 0.86 22.09
CA GLY A 10 11.43 0.61 23.43
C GLY A 10 10.14 1.37 23.80
N TRP A 11 9.72 2.37 23.01
CA TRP A 11 8.46 3.07 23.30
C TRP A 11 7.23 2.31 22.75
N LYS A 12 6.07 2.64 23.29
CA LYS A 12 4.81 1.97 22.93
C LYS A 12 4.14 2.66 21.75
N VAL A 13 3.81 1.87 20.74
CA VAL A 13 3.02 2.27 19.55
C VAL A 13 1.69 1.53 19.54
N SER A 14 0.62 2.16 19.07
CA SER A 14 -0.66 1.50 18.86
C SER A 14 -0.51 0.35 17.86
N ALA A 15 -1.20 -0.77 18.08
CA ALA A 15 -1.15 -1.93 17.18
C ALA A 15 -1.57 -1.55 15.73
N LEU A 16 -2.48 -0.58 15.61
CA LEU A 16 -2.94 0.02 14.37
C LEU A 16 -2.30 1.40 14.17
N GLY A 17 -1.73 1.66 12.98
CA GLY A 17 -1.31 2.98 12.51
C GLY A 17 -2.25 3.50 11.42
N PHE A 18 -2.41 4.80 11.35
CA PHE A 18 -3.18 5.46 10.29
C PHE A 18 -2.30 5.74 9.07
N GLY A 19 -2.54 5.03 7.96
CA GLY A 19 -1.86 5.24 6.68
C GLY A 19 -2.63 6.23 5.80
N ALA A 20 -2.05 7.39 5.48
CA ALA A 20 -2.69 8.45 4.71
C ALA A 20 -2.56 8.31 3.17
N MET A 21 -2.27 7.09 2.68
CA MET A 21 -2.21 6.82 1.25
C MET A 21 -3.60 6.65 0.60
N ARG A 22 -4.64 6.38 1.39
CA ARG A 22 -6.00 6.05 0.90
C ARG A 22 -7.06 6.93 1.54
N LEU A 23 -6.76 8.22 1.68
CA LEU A 23 -7.73 9.20 2.17
C LEU A 23 -8.99 9.21 1.28
N PRO A 24 -10.15 9.60 1.82
CA PRO A 24 -11.39 9.65 1.06
C PRO A 24 -11.25 10.60 -0.13
N VAL A 25 -11.68 10.15 -1.30
CA VAL A 25 -11.66 10.94 -2.54
C VAL A 25 -13.06 11.07 -3.08
N ASP A 26 -13.36 12.22 -3.63
CA ASP A 26 -14.59 12.46 -4.38
C ASP A 26 -14.58 11.61 -5.66
N PRO A 27 -15.65 10.86 -5.95
CA PRO A 27 -15.71 9.96 -7.11
C PRO A 27 -15.63 10.67 -8.46
N GLU A 28 -16.08 11.93 -8.54
CA GLU A 28 -16.14 12.70 -9.79
C GLU A 28 -14.83 13.48 -10.01
N SER A 29 -14.43 14.30 -9.02
CA SER A 29 -13.23 15.15 -9.14
C SER A 29 -11.93 14.42 -8.86
N ARG A 30 -11.97 13.22 -8.25
CA ARG A 30 -10.80 12.46 -7.77
C ARG A 30 -9.94 13.18 -6.73
N GLU A 31 -10.42 14.30 -6.23
CA GLU A 31 -9.76 15.08 -5.19
C GLU A 31 -10.06 14.52 -3.80
N VAL A 32 -9.13 14.71 -2.88
CA VAL A 32 -9.35 14.29 -1.48
C VAL A 32 -10.43 15.15 -0.84
N ILE A 33 -11.42 14.52 -0.21
CA ILE A 33 -12.42 15.20 0.62
C ILE A 33 -11.74 15.55 1.94
N GLU A 34 -11.13 16.75 1.99
CA GLU A 34 -10.25 17.17 3.07
C GLU A 34 -10.91 17.12 4.45
N GLU A 35 -12.15 17.59 4.56
CA GLU A 35 -12.91 17.61 5.83
C GLU A 35 -13.09 16.19 6.39
N ASP A 36 -13.47 15.24 5.55
CA ASP A 36 -13.64 13.85 5.94
C ASP A 36 -12.29 13.21 6.33
N ALA A 37 -11.23 13.50 5.57
CA ALA A 37 -9.89 13.01 5.86
C ALA A 37 -9.39 13.48 7.23
N ILE A 38 -9.53 14.78 7.54
CA ILE A 38 -9.18 15.37 8.84
C ILE A 38 -9.99 14.72 9.96
N LYS A 39 -11.30 14.59 9.78
CA LYS A 39 -12.19 13.93 10.73
C LYS A 39 -11.80 12.49 11.02
N MET A 40 -11.44 11.73 9.99
CA MET A 40 -11.00 10.34 10.12
C MET A 40 -9.68 10.22 10.89
N ILE A 41 -8.70 11.07 10.58
CA ILE A 41 -7.40 11.09 11.26
C ILE A 41 -7.58 11.43 12.74
N ARG A 42 -8.31 12.52 13.05
CA ARG A 42 -8.58 12.95 14.43
C ARG A 42 -9.38 11.91 15.19
N TYR A 43 -10.40 11.31 14.58
CA TYR A 43 -11.15 10.22 15.20
C TYR A 43 -10.25 9.04 15.56
N ALA A 44 -9.33 8.62 14.68
CA ALA A 44 -8.40 7.55 14.96
C ALA A 44 -7.49 7.88 16.17
N ILE A 45 -6.96 9.11 16.22
CA ILE A 45 -6.10 9.59 17.31
C ILE A 45 -6.86 9.63 18.65
N ASP A 46 -8.08 10.15 18.66
CA ASP A 46 -8.92 10.22 19.87
C ASP A 46 -9.32 8.84 20.40
N ASN A 47 -9.26 7.80 19.54
CA ASN A 47 -9.49 6.41 19.91
C ASN A 47 -8.17 5.60 20.10
N GLY A 48 -7.05 6.30 20.30
CA GLY A 48 -5.79 5.72 20.77
C GLY A 48 -4.81 5.30 19.68
N VAL A 49 -5.05 5.63 18.40
CA VAL A 49 -4.02 5.54 17.36
C VAL A 49 -2.97 6.62 17.61
N ASN A 50 -1.71 6.22 17.78
CA ASN A 50 -0.61 7.16 18.04
C ASN A 50 0.51 7.12 16.97
N TYR A 51 0.17 6.66 15.77
CA TYR A 51 1.09 6.63 14.62
C TYR A 51 0.36 7.04 13.34
N VAL A 52 0.88 8.06 12.66
CA VAL A 52 0.36 8.56 11.39
C VAL A 52 1.47 8.50 10.34
N ASP A 53 1.17 7.84 9.22
CA ASP A 53 2.11 7.64 8.11
C ASP A 53 1.61 8.35 6.86
N THR A 54 2.47 9.15 6.25
CA THR A 54 2.24 9.79 4.95
C THR A 54 3.47 9.69 4.05
N ALA A 55 3.45 10.30 2.88
CA ALA A 55 4.59 10.42 1.99
C ALA A 55 4.38 11.54 0.96
N TYR A 56 5.49 12.05 0.43
CA TYR A 56 5.56 13.13 -0.55
C TYR A 56 4.61 12.96 -1.75
N PRO A 57 4.51 11.77 -2.42
CA PRO A 57 3.69 11.61 -3.62
C PRO A 57 2.20 11.30 -3.34
N TYR A 58 1.83 11.02 -2.08
CA TYR A 58 0.46 10.58 -1.79
C TYR A 58 -0.56 11.66 -2.14
N HIS A 59 -1.62 11.25 -2.85
CA HIS A 59 -2.67 12.17 -3.33
C HIS A 59 -2.09 13.38 -4.09
N ASN A 60 -1.14 13.14 -5.00
CA ASN A 60 -0.48 14.19 -5.79
C ASN A 60 0.16 15.29 -4.91
N GLY A 61 0.72 14.91 -3.76
CA GLY A 61 1.35 15.81 -2.80
C GLY A 61 0.42 16.46 -1.78
N LYS A 62 -0.90 16.22 -1.84
CA LYS A 62 -1.89 16.80 -0.92
C LYS A 62 -1.93 16.10 0.45
N SER A 63 -1.50 14.83 0.52
CA SER A 63 -1.60 14.04 1.76
C SER A 63 -0.84 14.67 2.93
N GLU A 64 0.39 15.15 2.71
CA GLU A 64 1.18 15.80 3.76
C GLU A 64 0.52 17.08 4.27
N ILE A 65 -0.08 17.88 3.37
CA ILE A 65 -0.81 19.12 3.72
C ILE A 65 -2.03 18.78 4.60
N ILE A 66 -2.81 17.78 4.23
CA ILE A 66 -4.02 17.36 4.95
C ILE A 66 -3.64 16.76 6.31
N VAL A 67 -2.60 15.95 6.38
CA VAL A 67 -2.08 15.41 7.65
C VAL A 67 -1.60 16.55 8.54
N GLY A 68 -0.86 17.54 8.00
CA GLY A 68 -0.44 18.73 8.73
C GLY A 68 -1.61 19.48 9.36
N LYS A 69 -2.68 19.72 8.59
CA LYS A 69 -3.93 20.35 9.10
C LYS A 69 -4.62 19.49 10.16
N ALA A 70 -4.69 18.17 9.96
CA ALA A 70 -5.31 17.25 10.92
C ALA A 70 -4.58 17.25 12.28
N LEU A 71 -3.27 17.47 12.27
CA LEU A 71 -2.42 17.45 13.46
C LEU A 71 -2.34 18.81 14.19
N GLN A 72 -3.05 19.86 13.76
CA GLN A 72 -3.19 21.09 14.53
C GLN A 72 -4.01 20.87 15.82
N ASP A 73 -4.17 21.89 16.62
CA ASP A 73 -5.02 21.91 17.81
C ASP A 73 -4.63 20.88 18.87
N GLY A 74 -3.32 20.63 19.06
CA GLY A 74 -2.79 19.68 20.05
C GLY A 74 -2.87 18.21 19.65
N TYR A 75 -3.09 17.89 18.37
CA TYR A 75 -3.05 16.51 17.88
C TYR A 75 -1.63 16.03 17.54
N ARG A 76 -0.72 16.97 17.18
CA ARG A 76 0.66 16.64 16.81
C ARG A 76 1.42 15.91 17.93
N GLU A 77 1.24 16.34 19.16
CA GLU A 77 1.90 15.80 20.35
C GLU A 77 1.39 14.41 20.74
N LYS A 78 0.23 14.00 20.23
CA LYS A 78 -0.40 12.71 20.53
C LYS A 78 0.15 11.57 19.64
N VAL A 79 0.91 11.90 18.57
CA VAL A 79 1.28 10.90 17.55
C VAL A 79 2.75 10.92 17.21
N THR A 80 3.27 9.78 16.77
CA THR A 80 4.50 9.64 15.99
C THR A 80 4.16 9.90 14.53
N LEU A 81 4.72 10.95 13.96
CA LEU A 81 4.51 11.33 12.56
C LEU A 81 5.64 10.79 11.69
N THR A 82 5.27 10.12 10.61
CA THR A 82 6.21 9.55 9.64
C THR A 82 5.94 10.08 8.24
N THR A 83 6.99 10.54 7.56
CA THR A 83 6.97 10.77 6.11
C THR A 83 8.23 10.22 5.45
N LYS A 84 8.35 10.32 4.11
CA LYS A 84 9.32 9.56 3.34
C LYS A 84 9.96 10.42 2.25
N LEU A 85 11.31 10.39 2.14
CA LEU A 85 12.08 10.99 1.05
C LEU A 85 11.73 10.29 -0.28
N PRO A 86 11.26 11.01 -1.30
CA PRO A 86 10.96 10.45 -2.62
C PRO A 86 12.27 10.19 -3.40
N ILE A 87 12.99 9.11 -3.05
CA ILE A 87 14.36 8.82 -3.52
C ILE A 87 14.50 8.78 -5.06
N TRP A 88 13.43 8.44 -5.79
CA TRP A 88 13.45 8.44 -7.26
C TRP A 88 13.50 9.85 -7.87
N LEU A 89 13.08 10.87 -7.12
CA LEU A 89 13.16 12.28 -7.53
C LEU A 89 14.49 12.94 -7.18
N VAL A 90 15.26 12.36 -6.27
CA VAL A 90 16.58 12.86 -5.88
C VAL A 90 17.56 12.64 -7.03
N LYS A 91 18.16 13.71 -7.55
CA LYS A 91 19.18 13.68 -8.62
C LYS A 91 20.58 13.97 -8.09
N GLU A 92 20.68 14.81 -7.09
CA GLU A 92 21.92 15.19 -6.41
C GLU A 92 21.72 15.28 -4.90
N ALA A 93 22.81 15.31 -4.13
CA ALA A 93 22.74 15.29 -2.67
C ALA A 93 21.97 16.48 -2.05
N SER A 94 21.98 17.65 -2.72
CA SER A 94 21.25 18.85 -2.30
C SER A 94 19.73 18.72 -2.39
N ASP A 95 19.22 17.82 -3.25
CA ASP A 95 17.77 17.55 -3.36
C ASP A 95 17.20 16.97 -2.05
N PHE A 96 18.04 16.31 -1.23
CA PHE A 96 17.63 15.83 0.08
C PHE A 96 17.09 16.96 0.96
N ASP A 97 17.86 18.04 1.09
CA ASP A 97 17.51 19.19 1.93
C ASP A 97 16.26 19.90 1.39
N LYS A 98 16.16 20.00 0.06
CA LYS A 98 15.01 20.57 -0.63
C LYS A 98 13.72 19.79 -0.28
N TYR A 99 13.69 18.47 -0.52
CA TYR A 99 12.48 17.68 -0.27
C TYR A 99 12.12 17.62 1.21
N LEU A 100 13.09 17.51 2.12
CA LEU A 100 12.82 17.54 3.56
C LEU A 100 12.21 18.88 3.98
N SER A 101 12.72 20.00 3.48
CA SER A 101 12.18 21.34 3.78
C SER A 101 10.74 21.49 3.26
N GLU A 102 10.48 21.09 2.01
CA GLU A 102 9.12 21.10 1.44
C GLU A 102 8.14 20.25 2.24
N GLN A 103 8.57 19.08 2.72
CA GLN A 103 7.73 18.17 3.51
C GLN A 103 7.44 18.76 4.91
N ILE A 104 8.40 19.37 5.56
CA ILE A 104 8.20 20.06 6.84
C ILE A 104 7.21 21.23 6.68
N GLU A 105 7.32 21.98 5.58
CA GLU A 105 6.37 23.06 5.26
C GLU A 105 4.95 22.53 5.07
N ARG A 106 4.77 21.47 4.26
CA ARG A 106 3.47 20.82 4.03
C ARG A 106 2.85 20.25 5.31
N LEU A 107 3.67 19.59 6.12
CA LEU A 107 3.25 18.99 7.40
C LEU A 107 3.05 20.03 8.52
N GLN A 108 3.57 21.27 8.35
CA GLN A 108 3.59 22.32 9.36
C GLN A 108 4.25 21.87 10.68
N SER A 109 5.09 20.85 10.61
CA SER A 109 5.86 20.28 11.72
C SER A 109 6.96 19.35 11.22
N THR A 110 7.99 19.11 12.05
CA THR A 110 8.98 18.08 11.77
C THR A 110 8.39 16.68 11.97
N PRO A 111 8.72 15.70 11.11
CA PRO A 111 8.36 14.30 11.37
C PRO A 111 9.17 13.74 12.54
N ASP A 112 8.67 12.68 13.20
CA ASP A 112 9.46 11.93 14.19
C ASP A 112 10.33 10.87 13.50
N ILE A 113 9.81 10.26 12.45
CA ILE A 113 10.50 9.22 11.67
C ILE A 113 10.59 9.69 10.21
N TYR A 114 11.79 9.62 9.64
CA TYR A 114 12.02 9.93 8.24
C TYR A 114 12.53 8.71 7.49
N LEU A 115 11.84 8.30 6.43
CA LEU A 115 12.13 7.07 5.71
C LEU A 115 12.69 7.36 4.31
N PHE A 116 13.60 6.52 3.84
CA PHE A 116 13.82 6.38 2.40
C PHE A 116 12.63 5.65 1.78
N HIS A 117 12.00 6.21 0.75
CA HIS A 117 10.77 5.69 0.19
C HIS A 117 11.01 4.59 -0.85
N GLY A 118 10.50 3.39 -0.56
CA GLY A 118 10.42 2.28 -1.51
C GLY A 118 11.78 1.76 -1.96
N LEU A 119 12.69 1.42 -1.04
CA LEU A 119 14.01 0.91 -1.38
C LEU A 119 13.93 -0.39 -2.16
N ASN A 120 14.82 -0.47 -3.13
CA ASN A 120 15.17 -1.63 -3.94
C ASN A 120 16.68 -1.59 -4.21
N LYS A 121 17.20 -2.54 -4.98
CA LYS A 121 18.65 -2.59 -5.30
C LYS A 121 19.17 -1.29 -5.91
N GLY A 122 18.50 -0.80 -6.96
CA GLY A 122 18.95 0.43 -7.66
C GLY A 122 18.92 1.68 -6.77
N ARG A 123 17.89 1.80 -5.91
CA ARG A 123 17.78 2.91 -4.97
C ARG A 123 18.79 2.82 -3.83
N LEU A 124 19.20 1.63 -3.42
CA LEU A 124 20.32 1.45 -2.48
C LEU A 124 21.62 1.95 -3.07
N GLU A 125 21.93 1.61 -4.32
CA GLU A 125 23.13 2.10 -5.00
C GLU A 125 23.12 3.65 -5.09
N LYS A 126 21.97 4.24 -5.43
CA LYS A 126 21.81 5.71 -5.44
C LYS A 126 22.07 6.35 -4.07
N ILE A 127 21.61 5.73 -2.98
CA ILE A 127 21.89 6.19 -1.62
C ILE A 127 23.39 6.19 -1.36
N LYS A 128 24.12 5.15 -1.82
CA LYS A 128 25.56 5.04 -1.68
C LYS A 128 26.30 6.10 -2.51
N GLU A 129 25.96 6.23 -3.79
CA GLU A 129 26.57 7.18 -4.73
C GLU A 129 26.42 8.63 -4.28
N LEU A 130 25.25 9.02 -3.82
CA LEU A 130 24.95 10.39 -3.36
C LEU A 130 25.23 10.61 -1.87
N ASN A 131 25.77 9.60 -1.16
CA ASN A 131 26.07 9.66 0.27
C ASN A 131 24.90 10.13 1.15
N LEU A 132 23.68 9.68 0.83
CA LEU A 132 22.44 10.16 1.48
C LEU A 132 22.30 9.69 2.93
N ILE A 133 23.03 8.66 3.36
CA ILE A 133 23.07 8.26 4.78
C ILE A 133 23.68 9.37 5.64
N GLU A 134 24.74 10.02 5.19
CA GLU A 134 25.33 11.14 5.94
C GLU A 134 24.36 12.33 5.99
N LYS A 135 23.65 12.63 4.90
CA LYS A 135 22.58 13.63 4.90
C LYS A 135 21.47 13.33 5.93
N MET A 136 21.05 12.06 6.04
CA MET A 136 20.08 11.62 7.07
C MET A 136 20.65 11.83 8.48
N LYS A 137 21.92 11.48 8.72
CA LYS A 137 22.56 11.65 10.03
C LYS A 137 22.66 13.13 10.42
N ASP A 138 23.08 13.98 9.50
CA ASP A 138 23.23 15.42 9.72
C ASP A 138 21.85 16.06 10.02
N ALA A 139 20.82 15.74 9.23
CA ALA A 139 19.48 16.23 9.45
C ALA A 139 18.90 15.77 10.81
N ARG A 140 19.16 14.51 11.20
CA ARG A 140 18.80 14.00 12.52
C ARG A 140 19.56 14.74 13.65
N ALA A 141 20.85 14.96 13.49
CA ALA A 141 21.66 15.69 14.47
C ALA A 141 21.19 17.15 14.64
N ASN A 142 20.66 17.76 13.57
CA ASN A 142 20.04 19.07 13.57
C ASN A 142 18.60 19.09 14.11
N GLY A 143 18.07 17.94 14.56
CA GLY A 143 16.73 17.84 15.18
C GLY A 143 15.55 17.89 14.21
N LEU A 144 15.78 17.69 12.89
CA LEU A 144 14.73 17.72 11.88
C LEU A 144 13.85 16.45 11.90
N PHE A 145 14.32 15.38 12.51
CA PHE A 145 13.58 14.17 12.88
C PHE A 145 14.39 13.35 13.90
N LYS A 146 13.78 12.29 14.48
CA LYS A 146 14.40 11.49 15.54
C LYS A 146 14.95 10.16 15.04
N HIS A 147 14.24 9.50 14.13
CA HIS A 147 14.48 8.12 13.70
C HIS A 147 14.63 8.00 12.19
N ILE A 148 15.51 7.09 11.76
CA ILE A 148 15.81 6.82 10.35
C ILE A 148 15.35 5.40 10.00
N GLY A 149 14.63 5.29 8.89
CA GLY A 149 14.21 4.00 8.39
C GLY A 149 14.03 3.98 6.88
N PHE A 150 13.37 2.97 6.39
CA PHE A 150 13.04 2.84 4.98
C PHE A 150 11.75 2.04 4.76
N SER A 151 11.06 2.27 3.66
CA SER A 151 10.07 1.34 3.11
C SER A 151 10.70 0.54 1.98
N PHE A 152 10.20 -0.69 1.74
CA PHE A 152 10.91 -1.67 0.93
C PHE A 152 10.00 -2.39 -0.07
N HIS A 153 10.52 -2.58 -1.31
CA HIS A 153 9.85 -3.33 -2.36
C HIS A 153 10.91 -4.00 -3.29
N ASP A 154 11.45 -5.14 -2.86
CA ASP A 154 12.36 -5.97 -3.66
C ASP A 154 12.41 -7.40 -3.09
N SER A 155 13.33 -8.26 -3.54
CA SER A 155 13.55 -9.60 -3.04
C SER A 155 14.12 -9.64 -1.61
N PHE A 156 13.96 -10.77 -0.93
CA PHE A 156 14.53 -10.97 0.41
C PHE A 156 16.05 -10.76 0.46
N ASP A 157 16.79 -11.17 -0.59
CA ASP A 157 18.25 -11.00 -0.61
C ASP A 157 18.66 -9.52 -0.64
N VAL A 158 17.96 -8.70 -1.41
CA VAL A 158 18.13 -7.25 -1.43
C VAL A 158 17.71 -6.63 -0.09
N PHE A 159 16.63 -7.12 0.52
CA PHE A 159 16.22 -6.69 1.85
C PHE A 159 17.32 -6.90 2.88
N LYS A 160 17.94 -8.08 2.87
CA LYS A 160 19.04 -8.42 3.77
C LYS A 160 20.25 -7.50 3.56
N GLU A 161 20.62 -7.20 2.30
CA GLU A 161 21.69 -6.27 1.99
C GLU A 161 21.39 -4.86 2.56
N ILE A 162 20.18 -4.35 2.39
CA ILE A 162 19.77 -3.05 2.93
C ILE A 162 19.81 -3.05 4.45
N ILE A 163 19.26 -4.07 5.10
CA ILE A 163 19.27 -4.21 6.56
C ILE A 163 20.70 -4.22 7.13
N ASP A 164 21.64 -4.88 6.43
CA ASP A 164 23.02 -5.00 6.88
C ASP A 164 23.87 -3.75 6.56
N TYR A 165 23.39 -2.87 5.68
CA TYR A 165 24.13 -1.68 5.24
C TYR A 165 24.20 -0.56 6.28
N PHE A 166 23.17 -0.40 7.11
CA PHE A 166 23.08 0.69 8.09
C PHE A 166 22.33 0.26 9.36
N ASN A 167 22.56 0.96 10.46
CA ASN A 167 21.82 0.73 11.71
C ASN A 167 20.47 1.45 11.66
N TRP A 168 19.48 0.78 11.04
CA TRP A 168 18.12 1.31 10.88
C TRP A 168 17.34 1.25 12.19
N ASP A 169 16.58 2.29 12.48
CA ASP A 169 15.64 2.31 13.62
C ASP A 169 14.37 1.50 13.30
N CYS A 170 13.89 1.58 12.06
CA CYS A 170 12.70 0.87 11.61
C CYS A 170 12.72 0.56 10.10
N CYS A 171 11.88 -0.37 9.69
CA CYS A 171 11.59 -0.64 8.28
C CYS A 171 10.10 -0.86 8.05
N GLN A 172 9.60 -0.46 6.87
CA GLN A 172 8.25 -0.78 6.42
C GLN A 172 8.33 -1.86 5.34
N ILE A 173 7.65 -2.98 5.53
CA ILE A 173 7.57 -4.08 4.58
C ILE A 173 6.12 -4.43 4.25
N GLN A 174 5.88 -4.87 3.02
CA GLN A 174 4.61 -5.47 2.65
C GLN A 174 4.50 -6.86 3.27
N LEU A 175 3.40 -7.12 3.96
CA LEU A 175 3.06 -8.46 4.45
C LEU A 175 1.55 -8.59 4.64
N ASN A 176 0.98 -9.69 4.18
CA ASN A 176 -0.39 -10.12 4.45
C ASN A 176 -0.47 -11.64 4.39
N TYR A 177 -1.60 -12.24 4.72
CA TYR A 177 -1.69 -13.70 4.78
C TYR A 177 -1.60 -14.38 3.40
N THR A 178 -1.77 -13.68 2.28
CA THR A 178 -1.57 -14.25 0.93
C THR A 178 -0.14 -14.13 0.43
N ASP A 179 0.60 -13.11 0.87
CA ASP A 179 1.93 -12.73 0.35
C ASP A 179 3.07 -13.05 1.35
N VAL A 180 2.97 -14.17 2.07
CA VAL A 180 3.92 -14.53 3.15
C VAL A 180 5.36 -14.79 2.68
N ASN A 181 5.56 -15.11 1.41
CA ASN A 181 6.88 -15.35 0.80
C ASN A 181 7.21 -14.32 -0.31
N TYR A 182 6.45 -13.25 -0.39
CA TYR A 182 6.62 -12.22 -1.41
C TYR A 182 7.45 -11.06 -0.86
N GLN A 183 8.38 -10.53 -1.68
CA GLN A 183 9.34 -9.48 -1.29
C GLN A 183 10.15 -9.89 -0.04
N ALA A 184 10.19 -9.04 1.01
CA ALA A 184 10.83 -9.39 2.28
C ALA A 184 10.16 -10.60 2.94
N GLY A 185 8.82 -10.67 2.89
CA GLY A 185 8.01 -11.76 3.43
C GLY A 185 8.24 -12.02 4.92
N LEU A 186 7.86 -13.21 5.38
CA LEU A 186 8.11 -13.63 6.77
C LEU A 186 9.59 -13.73 7.11
N LYS A 187 10.41 -14.16 6.16
CA LYS A 187 11.87 -14.23 6.37
C LYS A 187 12.46 -12.86 6.68
N GLY A 188 12.02 -11.83 5.95
CA GLY A 188 12.47 -10.45 6.18
C GLY A 188 11.96 -9.90 7.51
N LEU A 189 10.69 -10.16 7.86
CA LEU A 189 10.13 -9.80 9.16
C LEU A 189 11.00 -10.33 10.31
N GLU A 190 11.26 -11.65 10.31
CA GLU A 190 12.07 -12.31 11.34
C GLU A 190 13.53 -11.80 11.36
N TYR A 191 14.11 -11.55 10.17
CA TYR A 191 15.48 -11.08 10.05
C TYR A 191 15.67 -9.69 10.65
N ALA A 192 14.77 -8.75 10.33
CA ALA A 192 14.81 -7.39 10.88
C ALA A 192 14.54 -7.38 12.40
N ALA A 193 13.53 -8.13 12.86
CA ALA A 193 13.18 -8.22 14.27
C ALA A 193 14.32 -8.78 15.13
N LYS A 194 15.05 -9.81 14.66
CA LYS A 194 16.24 -10.36 15.35
C LYS A 194 17.35 -9.33 15.54
N LYS A 195 17.42 -8.30 14.69
CA LYS A 195 18.35 -7.19 14.83
C LYS A 195 17.82 -6.03 15.68
N GLY A 196 16.62 -6.18 16.24
CA GLY A 196 15.96 -5.16 17.04
C GLY A 196 15.33 -4.03 16.24
N ILE A 197 15.34 -4.12 14.90
CA ILE A 197 14.73 -3.13 14.02
C ILE A 197 13.21 -3.22 14.15
N ALA A 198 12.55 -2.09 14.36
CA ALA A 198 11.10 -2.04 14.41
C ALA A 198 10.50 -2.35 13.04
N VAL A 199 9.61 -3.36 12.95
CA VAL A 199 8.99 -3.72 11.68
C VAL A 199 7.56 -3.22 11.62
N ILE A 200 7.31 -2.36 10.64
CA ILE A 200 6.03 -1.75 10.34
C ILE A 200 5.46 -2.46 9.11
N ILE A 201 4.23 -2.97 9.21
CA ILE A 201 3.60 -3.67 8.10
C ILE A 201 2.77 -2.70 7.27
N MET A 202 3.02 -2.66 5.97
CA MET A 202 2.17 -2.01 4.96
C MET A 202 1.47 -3.05 4.09
N GLU A 203 0.43 -2.65 3.36
CA GLU A 203 -0.41 -3.51 2.51
C GLU A 203 -1.00 -4.74 3.24
N PRO A 204 -1.49 -4.58 4.49
CA PRO A 204 -2.02 -5.70 5.28
C PRO A 204 -3.23 -6.37 4.62
N LEU A 205 -3.96 -5.61 3.81
CA LEU A 205 -5.18 -6.03 3.11
C LEU A 205 -5.02 -5.96 1.58
N ARG A 206 -3.79 -5.88 1.08
CA ARG A 206 -3.45 -5.86 -0.36
C ARG A 206 -4.26 -4.82 -1.14
N GLY A 207 -4.24 -3.57 -0.65
CA GLY A 207 -5.01 -2.48 -1.25
C GLY A 207 -6.52 -2.63 -1.15
N GLY A 208 -7.03 -3.41 -0.17
CA GLY A 208 -8.44 -3.73 0.01
C GLY A 208 -8.90 -5.00 -0.73
N LYS A 209 -8.04 -5.63 -1.54
CA LYS A 209 -8.40 -6.84 -2.32
C LYS A 209 -8.66 -8.08 -1.45
N LEU A 210 -8.19 -8.08 -0.21
CA LEU A 210 -8.49 -9.14 0.77
C LEU A 210 -9.76 -8.85 1.57
N THR A 211 -10.53 -7.81 1.21
CA THR A 211 -11.76 -7.41 1.91
C THR A 211 -12.96 -7.42 0.95
N ILE A 212 -13.34 -8.62 0.48
CA ILE A 212 -14.48 -8.76 -0.43
C ILE A 212 -15.76 -8.37 0.32
N PRO A 213 -16.57 -7.44 -0.20
CA PRO A 213 -17.85 -7.07 0.42
C PRO A 213 -18.81 -8.26 0.51
N ASP A 214 -19.60 -8.35 1.57
CA ASP A 214 -20.56 -9.45 1.79
C ASP A 214 -21.51 -9.65 0.60
N SER A 215 -21.91 -8.57 -0.06
CA SER A 215 -22.76 -8.62 -1.26
C SER A 215 -22.10 -9.32 -2.46
N LYS A 216 -20.76 -9.43 -2.45
CA LYS A 216 -19.96 -10.09 -3.50
C LYS A 216 -19.45 -11.47 -3.08
N LEU A 217 -19.59 -11.88 -1.82
CA LEU A 217 -19.15 -13.20 -1.36
C LEU A 217 -19.84 -14.37 -2.09
N PRO A 218 -21.12 -14.31 -2.49
CA PRO A 218 -21.72 -15.36 -3.29
C PRO A 218 -20.99 -15.65 -4.59
N ASP A 219 -20.30 -14.67 -5.11
CA ASP A 219 -19.61 -14.73 -6.40
C ASP A 219 -18.19 -15.33 -6.27
N VAL A 220 -17.71 -15.58 -5.05
CA VAL A 220 -16.41 -16.21 -4.75
C VAL A 220 -16.61 -17.41 -3.81
N PRO A 221 -17.19 -18.51 -4.34
CA PRO A 221 -17.71 -19.61 -3.53
C PRO A 221 -16.65 -20.29 -2.67
N GLU A 222 -15.38 -20.35 -3.09
CA GLU A 222 -14.29 -20.94 -2.31
C GLU A 222 -14.03 -20.12 -1.04
N ILE A 223 -13.98 -18.79 -1.15
CA ILE A 223 -13.79 -17.89 -0.02
C ILE A 223 -15.03 -17.91 0.89
N LYS A 224 -16.21 -17.80 0.28
CA LYS A 224 -17.48 -17.86 1.02
C LYS A 224 -17.60 -19.13 1.85
N LYS A 225 -17.28 -20.29 1.27
CA LYS A 225 -17.30 -21.58 1.97
C LYS A 225 -16.43 -21.59 3.21
N VAL A 226 -15.22 -21.01 3.15
CA VAL A 226 -14.33 -20.91 4.30
C VAL A 226 -14.96 -20.04 5.39
N LEU A 227 -15.49 -18.86 5.04
CA LEU A 227 -16.11 -17.94 5.99
C LEU A 227 -17.39 -18.50 6.62
N ASP A 228 -18.22 -19.21 5.84
CA ASP A 228 -19.44 -19.86 6.34
C ASP A 228 -19.11 -20.93 7.39
N ASN A 229 -18.05 -21.70 7.17
CA ASN A 229 -17.62 -22.77 8.06
C ASN A 229 -16.86 -22.26 9.31
N ALA A 230 -16.40 -21.01 9.33
CA ALA A 230 -15.74 -20.44 10.48
C ALA A 230 -16.70 -20.31 11.66
N LYS A 231 -16.38 -20.95 12.80
CA LYS A 231 -17.15 -20.81 14.04
C LYS A 231 -17.06 -19.42 14.64
N ILE A 232 -15.86 -18.83 14.58
CA ILE A 232 -15.61 -17.46 15.02
C ILE A 232 -15.85 -16.55 13.83
N LYS A 233 -16.79 -15.62 13.98
CA LYS A 233 -17.14 -14.68 12.91
C LYS A 233 -16.27 -13.41 13.03
N ARG A 234 -15.49 -13.16 12.00
CA ARG A 234 -14.68 -11.95 11.82
C ARG A 234 -14.95 -11.37 10.44
N THR A 235 -14.80 -10.07 10.29
CA THR A 235 -14.74 -9.47 8.95
C THR A 235 -13.47 -9.95 8.24
N MET A 236 -13.46 -9.88 6.91
CA MET A 236 -12.25 -10.23 6.16
C MET A 236 -11.08 -9.32 6.50
N ALA A 237 -11.33 -8.03 6.78
CA ALA A 237 -10.33 -7.09 7.27
C ALA A 237 -9.75 -7.55 8.61
N ASP A 238 -10.62 -7.96 9.55
CA ASP A 238 -10.18 -8.45 10.87
C ASP A 238 -9.32 -9.73 10.75
N TRP A 239 -9.71 -10.71 9.92
CA TRP A 239 -8.86 -11.88 9.65
C TRP A 239 -7.45 -11.49 9.19
N GLY A 240 -7.35 -10.51 8.24
CA GLY A 240 -6.07 -10.04 7.74
C GLY A 240 -5.22 -9.32 8.78
N LEU A 241 -5.83 -8.49 9.60
CA LEU A 241 -5.16 -7.73 10.65
C LEU A 241 -4.72 -8.64 11.80
N GLN A 242 -5.58 -9.56 12.28
CA GLN A 242 -5.25 -10.50 13.34
C GLN A 242 -4.11 -11.44 12.94
N PHE A 243 -4.04 -11.89 11.69
CA PHE A 243 -2.90 -12.66 11.18
C PHE A 243 -1.56 -11.97 11.44
N LEU A 244 -1.51 -10.66 11.26
CA LEU A 244 -0.29 -9.86 11.44
C LEU A 244 -0.04 -9.61 12.94
N TRP A 245 -1.05 -9.23 13.69
CA TRP A 245 -0.92 -8.96 15.11
C TRP A 245 -0.61 -10.20 15.96
N ASN A 246 -0.91 -11.38 15.46
CA ASN A 246 -0.55 -12.65 16.11
C ASN A 246 0.97 -12.87 16.20
N ARG A 247 1.79 -12.07 15.47
CA ARG A 247 3.24 -12.22 15.39
C ARG A 247 3.95 -11.24 16.32
N PRO A 248 4.88 -11.73 17.18
CA PRO A 248 5.63 -10.86 18.09
C PRO A 248 6.58 -9.88 17.36
N GLU A 249 7.06 -10.25 16.17
CA GLU A 249 7.99 -9.45 15.38
C GLU A 249 7.35 -8.19 14.77
N VAL A 250 6.03 -8.13 14.65
CA VAL A 250 5.32 -6.97 14.10
C VAL A 250 5.22 -5.88 15.15
N SER A 251 5.80 -4.72 14.91
CA SER A 251 5.69 -3.56 15.81
C SER A 251 4.37 -2.83 15.63
N LEU A 252 3.93 -2.65 14.38
CA LEU A 252 2.65 -2.01 14.10
C LEU A 252 2.15 -2.40 12.70
N VAL A 253 0.85 -2.31 12.46
CA VAL A 253 0.22 -2.52 11.15
C VAL A 253 -0.39 -1.21 10.67
N LEU A 254 0.04 -0.73 9.49
CA LEU A 254 -0.53 0.43 8.82
C LEU A 254 -1.77 0.03 8.03
N SER A 255 -2.88 0.68 8.28
CA SER A 255 -4.07 0.55 7.45
C SER A 255 -4.41 1.86 6.74
N GLY A 256 -4.59 1.79 5.42
CA GLY A 256 -5.19 2.86 4.63
C GLY A 256 -6.71 2.70 4.64
N MET A 257 -7.40 3.68 5.17
CA MET A 257 -8.85 3.68 5.34
C MET A 257 -9.45 4.83 4.53
N SER A 258 -10.52 4.53 3.76
CA SER A 258 -11.11 5.49 2.82
C SER A 258 -12.45 6.07 3.30
N ASN A 259 -12.92 5.63 4.46
CA ASN A 259 -14.11 6.17 5.11
C ASN A 259 -14.08 5.94 6.63
N LEU A 260 -14.91 6.67 7.36
CA LEU A 260 -14.94 6.62 8.82
C LEU A 260 -15.38 5.25 9.38
N GLN A 261 -16.20 4.49 8.63
CA GLN A 261 -16.62 3.17 9.07
C GLN A 261 -15.44 2.20 9.13
N GLN A 262 -14.58 2.18 8.12
CA GLN A 262 -13.34 1.39 8.12
C GLN A 262 -12.41 1.78 9.29
N VAL A 263 -12.34 3.07 9.65
CA VAL A 263 -11.57 3.50 10.82
C VAL A 263 -12.12 2.89 12.10
N LYS A 264 -13.43 2.93 12.29
CA LYS A 264 -14.10 2.35 13.47
C LYS A 264 -13.90 0.83 13.55
N GLU A 265 -14.07 0.13 12.44
CA GLU A 265 -13.91 -1.33 12.36
C GLU A 265 -12.47 -1.77 12.66
N ASN A 266 -11.48 -1.07 12.08
CA ASN A 266 -10.07 -1.40 12.30
C ASN A 266 -9.61 -1.07 13.73
N ILE A 267 -10.14 -0.02 14.35
CA ILE A 267 -9.91 0.28 15.77
C ILE A 267 -10.51 -0.84 16.65
N HIS A 268 -11.73 -1.25 16.37
CA HIS A 268 -12.38 -2.36 17.08
C HIS A 268 -11.57 -3.67 16.93
N SER A 269 -11.10 -3.99 15.72
CA SER A 269 -10.21 -5.13 15.49
C SER A 269 -8.91 -5.01 16.30
N ALA A 270 -8.33 -3.80 16.41
CA ALA A 270 -7.10 -3.58 17.18
C ALA A 270 -7.28 -3.74 18.70
N GLU A 271 -8.49 -3.58 19.22
CA GLU A 271 -8.79 -3.80 20.65
C GLU A 271 -8.69 -5.27 21.04
N SER A 272 -8.90 -6.18 20.10
CA SER A 272 -8.75 -7.63 20.29
C SER A 272 -7.41 -8.18 19.81
N SER A 273 -6.48 -7.30 19.33
CA SER A 273 -5.17 -7.71 18.84
C SER A 273 -4.29 -8.30 19.95
N GLY A 274 -3.53 -9.34 19.65
CA GLY A 274 -2.64 -9.96 20.64
C GLY A 274 -1.52 -10.76 19.97
N ILE A 275 -0.41 -10.97 20.71
CA ILE A 275 0.66 -11.87 20.31
C ILE A 275 0.23 -13.29 20.65
N HIS A 276 0.33 -14.22 19.68
CA HIS A 276 -0.11 -15.61 19.83
C HIS A 276 -1.56 -15.74 20.33
N SER A 277 -2.42 -14.79 19.94
CA SER A 277 -3.82 -14.72 20.39
C SER A 277 -4.78 -15.57 19.55
N LEU A 278 -4.39 -15.96 18.34
CA LEU A 278 -5.18 -16.82 17.47
C LEU A 278 -5.05 -18.28 17.92
N ASN A 279 -6.19 -18.94 18.10
CA ASN A 279 -6.23 -20.37 18.39
C ASN A 279 -6.03 -21.22 17.12
N GLU A 280 -5.92 -22.55 17.28
CA GLU A 280 -5.67 -23.47 16.16
C GLU A 280 -6.78 -23.42 15.08
N GLU A 281 -8.05 -23.32 15.49
CA GLU A 281 -9.18 -23.21 14.53
C GLU A 281 -9.06 -21.94 13.68
N GLU A 282 -8.70 -20.80 14.29
CA GLU A 282 -8.51 -19.54 13.58
C GLU A 282 -7.31 -19.58 12.61
N LEU A 283 -6.23 -20.24 13.02
CA LEU A 283 -5.06 -20.45 12.14
C LEU A 283 -5.41 -21.33 10.93
N VAL A 284 -6.26 -22.34 11.10
CA VAL A 284 -6.78 -23.15 10.00
C VAL A 284 -7.63 -22.30 9.04
N ILE A 285 -8.53 -21.46 9.56
CA ILE A 285 -9.35 -20.57 8.72
C ILE A 285 -8.45 -19.64 7.88
N ILE A 286 -7.42 -19.04 8.47
CA ILE A 286 -6.48 -18.20 7.73
C ILE A 286 -5.77 -19.00 6.63
N LYS A 287 -5.38 -20.25 6.93
CA LYS A 287 -4.74 -21.13 5.95
C LYS A 287 -5.69 -21.49 4.80
N ASP A 288 -6.93 -21.74 5.10
CA ASP A 288 -7.96 -22.04 4.10
C ASP A 288 -8.28 -20.80 3.24
N LEU A 289 -8.33 -19.60 3.84
CA LEU A 289 -8.43 -18.34 3.09
C LEU A 289 -7.23 -18.14 2.15
N GLN A 290 -5.98 -18.41 2.61
CA GLN A 290 -4.79 -18.38 1.75
C GLN A 290 -4.96 -19.28 0.51
N ASN A 291 -5.43 -20.49 0.71
CA ASN A 291 -5.62 -21.47 -0.38
C ASN A 291 -6.75 -21.02 -1.32
N ALA A 292 -7.87 -20.53 -0.77
CA ALA A 292 -8.98 -20.01 -1.55
C ALA A 292 -8.57 -18.81 -2.43
N PHE A 293 -7.83 -17.84 -1.88
CA PHE A 293 -7.33 -16.72 -2.68
C PHE A 293 -6.35 -17.12 -3.77
N LYS A 294 -5.51 -18.14 -3.53
CA LYS A 294 -4.57 -18.64 -4.54
C LYS A 294 -5.28 -19.21 -5.78
N SER A 295 -6.49 -19.78 -5.63
CA SER A 295 -7.23 -20.34 -6.76
C SER A 295 -7.64 -19.29 -7.80
N TYR A 296 -7.73 -18.01 -7.42
CA TYR A 296 -8.10 -16.94 -8.32
C TYR A 296 -6.93 -16.33 -9.10
N GLN A 297 -5.68 -16.70 -8.81
CA GLN A 297 -4.47 -16.26 -9.53
C GLN A 297 -4.38 -14.73 -9.78
N LEU A 298 -4.75 -13.93 -8.82
CA LEU A 298 -4.85 -12.48 -8.96
C LEU A 298 -3.48 -11.83 -9.22
N ILE A 299 -3.47 -10.87 -10.15
CA ILE A 299 -2.34 -9.98 -10.35
C ILE A 299 -2.11 -9.18 -9.04
N PRO A 300 -0.87 -9.14 -8.50
CA PRO A 300 -0.62 -8.54 -7.18
C PRO A 300 -0.64 -6.99 -7.17
N CYS A 301 -1.46 -6.38 -7.99
CA CYS A 301 -1.60 -4.93 -8.05
C CYS A 301 -2.34 -4.40 -6.82
N THR A 302 -1.74 -3.44 -6.11
CA THR A 302 -2.32 -2.75 -4.94
C THR A 302 -3.00 -1.44 -5.31
N SER A 303 -3.10 -1.12 -6.60
CA SER A 303 -3.67 0.14 -7.12
C SER A 303 -3.00 1.41 -6.56
N CYS A 304 -1.69 1.34 -6.26
CA CYS A 304 -0.93 2.44 -5.67
C CYS A 304 -0.73 3.65 -6.62
N GLY A 305 -0.83 3.44 -7.94
CA GLY A 305 -0.74 4.49 -8.94
C GLY A 305 0.67 4.92 -9.33
N TYR A 306 1.75 4.33 -8.82
CA TYR A 306 3.12 4.74 -9.15
C TYR A 306 3.50 4.53 -10.61
N CYS A 307 2.85 3.61 -11.31
CA CYS A 307 2.99 3.40 -12.75
C CYS A 307 2.30 4.49 -13.60
N MET A 308 1.57 5.41 -12.98
CA MET A 308 0.85 6.51 -13.66
C MET A 308 1.58 7.85 -13.50
N PRO A 309 1.43 8.81 -14.44
CA PRO A 309 0.78 8.62 -15.74
C PRO A 309 1.60 7.74 -16.67
N CYS A 310 0.92 6.97 -17.52
CA CYS A 310 1.57 6.29 -18.64
C CYS A 310 1.85 7.30 -19.77
N PRO A 311 3.06 7.34 -20.38
CA PRO A 311 3.37 8.29 -21.44
C PRO A 311 2.47 8.14 -22.68
N ASN A 312 1.90 6.95 -22.89
CA ASN A 312 0.94 6.69 -23.96
C ASN A 312 -0.52 6.68 -23.52
N GLY A 313 -0.82 7.21 -22.34
CA GLY A 313 -2.18 7.40 -21.86
C GLY A 313 -2.91 6.13 -21.38
N VAL A 314 -2.23 4.96 -21.28
CA VAL A 314 -2.87 3.74 -20.78
C VAL A 314 -3.29 3.92 -19.31
N SER A 315 -4.55 3.65 -19.00
CA SER A 315 -5.04 3.59 -17.61
C SER A 315 -4.67 2.27 -16.95
N ILE A 316 -3.37 2.08 -16.67
CA ILE A 316 -2.78 0.82 -16.20
C ILE A 316 -3.54 0.24 -15.02
N LYS A 317 -3.88 1.07 -14.01
CA LYS A 317 -4.61 0.61 -12.82
C LYS A 317 -5.97 0.02 -13.16
N ASN A 318 -6.71 0.67 -14.06
CA ASN A 318 -8.04 0.25 -14.46
C ASN A 318 -7.98 -1.00 -15.33
N VAL A 319 -7.00 -1.13 -16.22
CA VAL A 319 -6.79 -2.37 -17.00
C VAL A 319 -6.46 -3.55 -16.07
N ILE A 320 -5.53 -3.38 -15.13
CA ILE A 320 -5.21 -4.45 -14.15
C ILE A 320 -6.41 -4.77 -13.24
N PHE A 321 -7.22 -3.77 -12.88
CA PHE A 321 -8.46 -4.01 -12.16
C PHE A 321 -9.41 -4.91 -12.96
N VAL A 322 -9.63 -4.58 -14.23
CA VAL A 322 -10.46 -5.38 -15.15
C VAL A 322 -9.95 -6.83 -15.25
N LEU A 323 -8.65 -7.04 -15.41
CA LEU A 323 -8.07 -8.38 -15.45
C LEU A 323 -8.28 -9.16 -14.15
N ASN A 324 -8.14 -8.51 -13.00
CA ASN A 324 -8.40 -9.16 -11.71
C ASN A 324 -9.89 -9.49 -11.50
N GLU A 325 -10.80 -8.64 -11.97
CA GLU A 325 -12.24 -8.97 -11.97
C GLU A 325 -12.51 -10.19 -12.85
N LEU A 326 -11.88 -10.27 -14.04
CA LEU A 326 -12.00 -11.44 -14.90
C LEU A 326 -11.38 -12.70 -14.30
N ALA A 327 -10.29 -12.57 -13.51
CA ALA A 327 -9.72 -13.69 -12.79
C ALA A 327 -10.66 -14.23 -11.70
N TYR A 328 -11.46 -13.36 -11.07
CA TYR A 328 -12.50 -13.79 -10.10
C TYR A 328 -13.72 -14.45 -10.78
N TRP A 329 -14.23 -13.82 -11.85
CA TRP A 329 -15.54 -14.15 -12.41
C TRP A 329 -15.47 -15.05 -13.65
N GLY A 330 -14.25 -15.24 -14.22
CA GLY A 330 -14.06 -15.96 -15.49
C GLY A 330 -14.89 -15.35 -16.63
N GLU A 331 -15.35 -16.20 -17.55
CA GLU A 331 -16.18 -15.77 -18.68
C GLU A 331 -17.52 -15.15 -18.26
N ASN A 332 -18.08 -15.56 -17.13
CA ASN A 332 -19.34 -14.99 -16.62
C ASN A 332 -19.20 -13.50 -16.24
N GLY A 333 -18.00 -13.05 -15.88
CA GLY A 333 -17.70 -11.65 -15.59
C GLY A 333 -17.53 -10.77 -16.83
N ARG A 334 -17.23 -11.38 -17.98
CA ARG A 334 -16.88 -10.67 -19.22
C ARG A 334 -17.91 -9.60 -19.63
N PRO A 335 -19.22 -9.84 -19.71
CA PRO A 335 -20.17 -8.83 -20.18
C PRO A 335 -20.17 -7.56 -19.33
N ARG A 336 -20.03 -7.73 -18.00
CA ARG A 336 -20.00 -6.61 -17.07
C ARG A 336 -18.69 -5.84 -17.18
N ILE A 337 -17.57 -6.53 -17.32
CA ILE A 337 -16.24 -5.94 -17.34
C ILE A 337 -15.93 -5.32 -18.69
N ALA A 338 -16.38 -5.93 -19.80
CA ALA A 338 -16.28 -5.36 -21.14
C ALA A 338 -16.92 -3.97 -21.18
N PHE A 339 -18.07 -3.77 -20.55
CA PHE A 339 -18.72 -2.46 -20.48
C PHE A 339 -17.82 -1.33 -19.90
N PHE A 340 -16.96 -1.64 -18.93
CA PHE A 340 -15.97 -0.68 -18.40
C PHE A 340 -14.82 -0.47 -19.36
N TYR A 341 -14.28 -1.55 -19.92
CA TYR A 341 -13.14 -1.50 -20.80
C TYR A 341 -13.47 -0.88 -22.15
N ASP A 342 -14.67 -1.09 -22.67
CA ASP A 342 -15.12 -0.53 -23.95
C ASP A 342 -15.31 1.00 -23.94
N ARG A 343 -15.39 1.59 -22.75
CA ARG A 343 -15.41 3.04 -22.58
C ARG A 343 -14.01 3.67 -22.63
N MET A 344 -12.95 2.87 -22.50
CA MET A 344 -11.58 3.35 -22.60
C MET A 344 -11.24 3.65 -24.07
N ALA A 345 -10.43 4.68 -24.28
CA ALA A 345 -9.95 5.03 -25.63
C ALA A 345 -9.09 3.90 -26.20
N LYS A 346 -9.35 3.51 -27.44
CA LYS A 346 -8.65 2.42 -28.15
C LYS A 346 -7.56 2.95 -29.09
N SER A 347 -7.52 4.27 -29.35
CA SER A 347 -6.52 4.94 -30.15
C SER A 347 -6.10 6.27 -29.53
N GLN A 348 -4.96 6.81 -29.95
CA GLN A 348 -4.51 8.15 -29.50
C GLN A 348 -5.48 9.24 -29.94
N GLU A 349 -6.04 9.16 -31.16
CA GLU A 349 -7.05 10.09 -31.65
C GLU A 349 -8.29 10.10 -30.77
N GLU A 350 -8.79 8.93 -30.36
CA GLU A 350 -9.93 8.81 -29.45
C GLU A 350 -9.60 9.37 -28.07
N LEU A 351 -8.38 9.13 -27.55
CA LEU A 351 -7.91 9.65 -26.29
C LEU A 351 -7.85 11.19 -26.29
N GLU A 352 -7.25 11.77 -27.33
CA GLU A 352 -7.15 13.22 -27.50
C GLU A 352 -8.52 13.88 -27.64
N LYS A 353 -9.45 13.24 -28.37
CA LYS A 353 -10.83 13.71 -28.51
C LYS A 353 -11.54 13.77 -27.16
N LYS A 354 -11.47 12.71 -26.36
CA LYS A 354 -12.07 12.66 -25.00
C LYS A 354 -11.50 13.75 -24.09
N ILE A 355 -10.18 13.96 -24.12
CA ILE A 355 -9.52 15.05 -23.37
C ILE A 355 -10.05 16.41 -23.81
N ALA A 356 -10.18 16.64 -25.12
CA ALA A 356 -10.68 17.90 -25.67
C ALA A 356 -12.15 18.17 -25.31
N GLU A 357 -12.94 17.12 -25.12
CA GLU A 357 -14.34 17.18 -24.69
C GLU A 357 -14.49 17.33 -23.16
N GLY A 358 -13.37 17.35 -22.40
CA GLY A 358 -13.36 17.49 -20.95
C GLY A 358 -13.71 16.19 -20.21
N GLU A 359 -13.68 15.06 -20.90
CA GLU A 359 -13.85 13.75 -20.28
C GLU A 359 -12.58 13.28 -19.58
N GLU A 360 -12.72 12.47 -18.52
CA GLU A 360 -11.60 11.76 -17.92
C GLU A 360 -11.11 10.70 -18.92
N ALA A 361 -9.94 10.94 -19.52
CA ALA A 361 -9.44 10.14 -20.63
C ALA A 361 -8.66 8.91 -20.12
N ASP A 362 -9.35 7.80 -19.99
CA ASP A 362 -8.76 6.50 -19.72
C ASP A 362 -8.44 5.77 -21.02
N GLY A 363 -7.15 5.57 -21.31
CA GLY A 363 -6.70 4.74 -22.44
C GLY A 363 -6.74 3.25 -22.10
N SER A 364 -7.18 2.43 -23.05
CA SER A 364 -7.20 0.97 -22.93
C SER A 364 -5.80 0.35 -23.04
N ALA A 365 -5.70 -0.95 -22.85
CA ALA A 365 -4.46 -1.70 -23.05
C ALA A 365 -3.91 -1.63 -24.48
N ALA A 366 -4.77 -1.40 -25.47
CA ALA A 366 -4.39 -1.27 -26.89
C ALA A 366 -3.42 -0.12 -27.18
N LEU A 367 -3.37 0.90 -26.28
CA LEU A 367 -2.41 2.01 -26.41
C LEU A 367 -1.00 1.67 -25.91
N CYS A 368 -0.77 0.47 -25.35
CA CYS A 368 0.53 0.08 -24.83
C CYS A 368 1.54 -0.18 -25.96
N ILE A 369 2.63 0.56 -25.94
CA ILE A 369 3.77 0.37 -26.89
C ILE A 369 4.94 -0.39 -26.27
N GLU A 370 4.75 -0.99 -25.09
CA GLU A 370 5.77 -1.78 -24.38
C GLU A 370 7.07 -1.02 -24.06
N CYS A 371 6.99 0.28 -23.84
CA CYS A 371 8.17 1.12 -23.55
C CYS A 371 8.89 0.76 -22.23
N GLY A 372 8.26 0.00 -21.34
CA GLY A 372 8.85 -0.48 -20.08
C GLY A 372 8.91 0.53 -18.93
N GLU A 373 8.55 1.82 -19.15
CA GLU A 373 8.65 2.84 -18.09
C GLU A 373 7.86 2.55 -16.82
N CYS A 374 6.82 1.73 -16.92
CA CYS A 374 6.00 1.31 -15.77
C CYS A 374 6.64 0.22 -14.92
N LEU A 375 7.63 -0.54 -15.45
CA LEU A 375 8.28 -1.65 -14.76
C LEU A 375 9.08 -1.14 -13.55
N ASP A 376 9.95 -0.16 -13.77
CA ASP A 376 10.79 0.40 -12.70
C ASP A 376 9.97 1.18 -11.64
N LYS A 377 8.78 1.65 -12.04
CA LYS A 377 7.87 2.39 -11.16
C LYS A 377 7.00 1.46 -10.29
N CYS A 378 6.84 0.18 -10.70
CA CYS A 378 5.92 -0.74 -10.02
C CYS A 378 6.54 -1.35 -8.76
N PRO A 379 6.07 -0.98 -7.54
CA PRO A 379 6.60 -1.57 -6.31
C PRO A 379 6.25 -3.05 -6.16
N GLN A 380 5.29 -3.55 -6.93
CA GLN A 380 4.89 -4.95 -6.95
C GLN A 380 5.63 -5.77 -8.00
N GLN A 381 6.56 -5.17 -8.75
CA GLN A 381 7.34 -5.84 -9.81
C GLN A 381 6.47 -6.60 -10.82
N ILE A 382 5.29 -6.04 -11.14
CA ILE A 382 4.36 -6.61 -12.11
C ILE A 382 4.91 -6.37 -13.49
N ASP A 383 4.97 -7.41 -14.33
CA ASP A 383 5.23 -7.25 -15.76
C ASP A 383 4.00 -6.62 -16.44
N ILE A 384 3.87 -5.30 -16.27
CA ILE A 384 2.72 -4.55 -16.76
C ILE A 384 2.54 -4.67 -18.27
N PRO A 385 3.59 -4.54 -19.12
CA PRO A 385 3.44 -4.73 -20.56
C PRO A 385 2.86 -6.09 -20.94
N GLU A 386 3.30 -7.18 -20.30
CA GLU A 386 2.76 -8.52 -20.53
C GLU A 386 1.27 -8.59 -20.16
N TYR A 387 0.85 -7.98 -19.05
CA TYR A 387 -0.57 -7.93 -18.70
C TYR A 387 -1.40 -7.01 -19.62
N MET A 388 -0.81 -5.99 -20.22
CA MET A 388 -1.49 -5.21 -21.28
C MET A 388 -1.75 -6.07 -22.51
N LYS A 389 -0.78 -6.90 -22.96
CA LYS A 389 -1.00 -7.90 -24.04
C LYS A 389 -2.11 -8.87 -23.69
N LYS A 390 -2.12 -9.41 -22.47
CA LYS A 390 -3.18 -10.30 -22.01
C LYS A 390 -4.56 -9.63 -22.02
N ALA A 391 -4.63 -8.36 -21.63
CA ALA A 391 -5.87 -7.60 -21.67
C ALA A 391 -6.39 -7.43 -23.12
N VAL A 392 -5.52 -7.07 -24.06
CA VAL A 392 -5.86 -7.00 -25.49
C VAL A 392 -6.37 -8.34 -26.00
N ALA A 393 -5.64 -9.46 -25.71
CA ALA A 393 -6.03 -10.79 -26.14
C ALA A 393 -7.43 -11.18 -25.64
N ILE A 394 -7.74 -10.87 -24.36
CA ILE A 394 -9.03 -11.22 -23.76
C ILE A 394 -10.15 -10.28 -24.22
N LEU A 395 -9.91 -8.97 -24.18
CA LEU A 395 -10.97 -7.96 -24.27
C LEU A 395 -11.17 -7.40 -25.67
N ASP A 396 -10.09 -7.28 -26.47
CA ASP A 396 -10.16 -6.79 -27.83
C ASP A 396 -10.22 -7.93 -28.87
N GLU A 397 -9.50 -9.06 -28.62
CA GLU A 397 -9.48 -10.22 -29.52
C GLU A 397 -10.43 -11.35 -29.08
N SER A 398 -11.18 -11.16 -27.99
CA SER A 398 -12.18 -12.10 -27.45
C SER A 398 -11.65 -13.51 -27.13
N LYS A 399 -10.35 -13.64 -26.81
CA LYS A 399 -9.78 -14.93 -26.38
C LYS A 399 -10.30 -15.33 -25.00
N ASN A 400 -10.29 -16.65 -24.74
CA ASN A 400 -10.82 -17.19 -23.47
C ASN A 400 -10.00 -16.76 -22.26
N VAL A 401 -10.67 -16.26 -21.20
CA VAL A 401 -10.04 -15.79 -19.97
C VAL A 401 -9.15 -16.87 -19.34
N SER A 402 -9.66 -18.12 -19.26
CA SER A 402 -8.97 -19.22 -18.60
C SER A 402 -7.73 -19.71 -19.37
N GLU A 403 -7.60 -19.40 -20.66
CA GLU A 403 -6.44 -19.74 -21.48
C GLU A 403 -5.33 -18.71 -21.32
N ILE A 404 -5.68 -17.44 -21.07
CA ILE A 404 -4.74 -16.33 -21.04
C ILE A 404 -4.28 -15.97 -19.62
N LEU A 405 -5.17 -16.05 -18.61
CA LEU A 405 -4.86 -15.70 -17.23
C LEU A 405 -4.38 -16.86 -16.34
N LYS A 406 -4.15 -18.03 -16.95
CA LYS A 406 -3.58 -19.21 -16.25
C LYS A 406 -2.10 -19.03 -15.93
#